data_c9fafc3b7f7bd8f99ae6217eaf2e651f
#
_entry.id   c9fafc3b7f7bd8f99ae6217eaf2e651f
#
_cell.length_a   1.000
_cell.length_b   1.000
_cell.length_c   1.000
_cell.angle_alpha   90.00
_cell.angle_beta   90.00
_cell.angle_gamma   90.00
#
_symmetry.space_group_name_H-M   'P 1'
#
loop_
_entity.id
_entity.type
_entity.pdbx_description
1 polymer ?
#
loop_
_entity_poly.entity_id
_entity_poly.type
_entity_poly.pdbx_seq_one_letter_code
_entity_poly.pdbx_strand_id
1 'polypeptide(L)'
;MFPPPWNSLPGFIARDWPRHEGETSLPELGDRLIKEFRIQPGDGIIGASLGGMVGCEIAARIELSHLVLVGSAVDASEVRSVLRLLHPVAAITPFRFLTSLARRIPSSLTEGFGASDPNFIRVMCRAVCEWPGSPPLAANPLRVHGRSDWIIRPPPKADLFIDGGHLISMTHASACVDFLRPRLTRTNP
;
A
#
# COMPACT_ATOMS: atom_id res chain seq x y z
N MET A 1 6.76 -7.15 1.57
CA MET A 1 5.77 -6.96 0.50
C MET A 1 6.38 -6.71 -0.89
N PHE A 2 7.67 -6.46 -0.99
CA PHE A 2 8.39 -6.18 -2.23
C PHE A 2 9.53 -7.19 -2.41
N PRO A 3 9.24 -8.44 -2.87
CA PRO A 3 10.27 -9.44 -3.12
C PRO A 3 11.10 -9.07 -4.36
N PRO A 4 12.25 -9.73 -4.61
CA PRO A 4 12.92 -9.60 -5.90
C PRO A 4 11.91 -9.79 -7.05
N PRO A 5 11.93 -8.95 -8.13
CA PRO A 5 13.02 -8.06 -8.55
C PRO A 5 12.85 -6.58 -8.15
N TRP A 6 12.02 -6.20 -7.19
CA TRP A 6 11.83 -4.80 -6.81
C TRP A 6 13.15 -4.08 -6.50
N ASN A 7 14.09 -4.76 -5.85
CA ASN A 7 15.42 -4.24 -5.53
C ASN A 7 16.29 -3.93 -6.77
N SER A 8 15.83 -4.28 -7.97
CA SER A 8 16.50 -3.94 -9.23
C SER A 8 16.09 -2.57 -9.79
N LEU A 9 15.12 -1.91 -9.18
CA LEU A 9 14.82 -0.50 -9.51
C LEU A 9 15.90 0.42 -8.94
N PRO A 10 16.39 1.40 -9.71
CA PRO A 10 17.41 2.32 -9.24
C PRO A 10 16.95 3.08 -7.99
N GLY A 11 17.78 3.12 -6.97
CA GLY A 11 17.50 3.84 -5.72
C GLY A 11 16.40 3.24 -4.85
N PHE A 12 15.87 2.05 -5.20
CA PHE A 12 14.80 1.42 -4.42
C PHE A 12 15.30 0.92 -3.08
N ILE A 13 14.64 1.34 -2.01
CA ILE A 13 14.89 0.88 -0.64
C ILE A 13 13.58 0.37 -0.07
N ALA A 14 13.49 -0.94 0.16
CA ALA A 14 12.35 -1.52 0.87
C ALA A 14 12.35 -1.08 2.33
N ARG A 15 11.19 -0.71 2.83
CA ARG A 15 10.95 -0.37 4.23
C ARG A 15 9.84 -1.25 4.78
N ASP A 16 10.08 -1.83 5.95
CA ASP A 16 9.07 -2.54 6.71
C ASP A 16 8.25 -1.56 7.55
N TRP A 17 7.06 -1.99 7.96
CA TRP A 17 6.26 -1.21 8.88
C TRP A 17 6.98 -1.10 10.23
N PRO A 18 7.05 0.12 10.80
CA PRO A 18 7.60 0.29 12.14
C PRO A 18 6.68 -0.32 13.19
N ARG A 19 7.19 -0.45 14.42
CA ARG A 19 6.37 -0.83 15.56
C ARG A 19 5.27 0.22 15.76
N HIS A 20 4.08 -0.23 16.22
CA HIS A 20 3.00 0.67 16.55
C HIS A 20 3.35 1.55 17.76
N GLU A 21 3.20 2.85 17.65
CA GLU A 21 3.49 3.83 18.71
C GLU A 21 2.28 4.68 19.08
N GLY A 22 1.08 4.22 18.74
CA GLY A 22 -0.17 4.86 19.12
C GLY A 22 -0.89 5.60 18.00
N GLU A 23 -0.39 5.54 16.76
CA GLU A 23 -1.09 6.11 15.61
C GLU A 23 -2.46 5.45 15.44
N THR A 24 -3.49 6.26 15.22
CA THR A 24 -4.86 5.80 15.07
C THR A 24 -5.43 6.07 13.68
N SER A 25 -4.71 6.83 12.85
CA SER A 25 -5.15 7.26 11.52
C SER A 25 -4.04 7.18 10.49
N LEU A 26 -4.40 7.15 9.18
CA LEU A 26 -3.42 7.18 8.10
C LEU A 26 -2.64 8.50 8.03
N PRO A 27 -3.26 9.69 8.27
CA PRO A 27 -2.52 10.93 8.42
C PRO A 27 -1.41 10.88 9.47
N GLU A 28 -1.73 10.42 10.70
CA GLU A 28 -0.74 10.31 11.79
C GLU A 28 0.41 9.36 11.43
N LEU A 29 0.08 8.22 10.81
CA LEU A 29 1.10 7.30 10.32
C LEU A 29 1.96 7.94 9.24
N GLY A 30 1.37 8.70 8.31
CA GLY A 30 2.11 9.46 7.30
C GLY A 30 3.11 10.44 7.91
N ASP A 31 2.66 11.23 8.89
CA ASP A 31 3.51 12.21 9.61
C ASP A 31 4.68 11.53 10.33
N ARG A 32 4.43 10.35 10.89
CA ARG A 32 5.48 9.56 11.54
C ARG A 32 6.48 9.00 10.54
N LEU A 33 6.02 8.38 9.45
CA LEU A 33 6.91 7.79 8.45
C LEU A 33 7.81 8.83 7.78
N ILE A 34 7.32 10.05 7.57
CA ILE A 34 8.14 11.17 7.07
C ILE A 34 9.36 11.38 7.97
N LYS A 35 9.15 11.41 9.27
CA LYS A 35 10.23 11.64 10.26
C LYS A 35 11.14 10.43 10.39
N GLU A 36 10.57 9.25 10.55
CA GLU A 36 11.31 8.01 10.82
C GLU A 36 12.17 7.58 9.63
N PHE A 37 11.62 7.65 8.42
CA PHE A 37 12.35 7.31 7.20
C PHE A 37 13.09 8.51 6.59
N ARG A 38 12.98 9.70 7.21
CA ARG A 38 13.61 10.94 6.75
C ARG A 38 13.25 11.27 5.30
N ILE A 39 11.98 11.13 4.95
CA ILE A 39 11.49 11.40 3.59
C ILE A 39 11.65 12.89 3.30
N GLN A 40 12.26 13.21 2.16
CA GLN A 40 12.57 14.56 1.73
C GLN A 40 11.81 14.92 0.46
N PRO A 41 11.62 16.24 0.18
CA PRO A 41 11.15 16.68 -1.13
C PRO A 41 12.03 16.12 -2.25
N GLY A 42 11.41 15.61 -3.30
CA GLY A 42 12.07 14.95 -4.42
C GLY A 42 12.26 13.45 -4.26
N ASP A 43 12.02 12.88 -3.08
CA ASP A 43 11.95 11.41 -2.93
C ASP A 43 10.75 10.84 -3.70
N GLY A 44 10.86 9.56 -4.11
CA GLY A 44 9.76 8.80 -4.68
C GLY A 44 9.22 7.77 -3.70
N ILE A 45 7.91 7.52 -3.75
CA ILE A 45 7.26 6.50 -2.94
C ILE A 45 6.57 5.47 -3.83
N ILE A 46 6.82 4.19 -3.55
CA ILE A 46 6.07 3.06 -4.09
C ILE A 46 5.34 2.39 -2.93
N GLY A 47 4.03 2.50 -2.91
CA GLY A 47 3.19 1.95 -1.86
C GLY A 47 2.24 0.86 -2.35
N ALA A 48 2.25 -0.31 -1.69
CA ALA A 48 1.30 -1.38 -1.97
C ALA A 48 0.19 -1.39 -0.91
N SER A 49 -1.08 -1.53 -1.34
CA SER A 49 -2.25 -1.61 -0.46
C SER A 49 -2.28 -0.43 0.54
N LEU A 50 -2.28 -0.69 1.85
CA LEU A 50 -2.17 0.33 2.91
C LEU A 50 -1.01 1.30 2.66
N GLY A 51 0.15 0.80 2.19
CA GLY A 51 1.33 1.63 1.92
C GLY A 51 1.09 2.70 0.85
N GLY A 52 0.22 2.44 -0.13
CA GLY A 52 -0.15 3.43 -1.13
C GLY A 52 -1.08 4.50 -0.56
N MET A 53 -2.05 4.14 0.29
CA MET A 53 -2.92 5.12 0.97
C MET A 53 -2.11 6.05 1.87
N VAL A 54 -1.19 5.50 2.66
CA VAL A 54 -0.25 6.31 3.47
C VAL A 54 0.68 7.13 2.58
N GLY A 55 1.09 6.60 1.43
CA GLY A 55 1.84 7.36 0.42
C GLY A 55 1.09 8.59 -0.08
N CYS A 56 -0.24 8.52 -0.23
CA CYS A 56 -1.08 9.68 -0.55
C CYS A 56 -1.04 10.73 0.58
N GLU A 57 -1.12 10.30 1.84
CA GLU A 57 -1.02 11.20 2.99
C GLU A 57 0.36 11.89 3.05
N ILE A 58 1.43 11.18 2.73
CA ILE A 58 2.78 11.75 2.66
C ILE A 58 2.89 12.74 1.50
N ALA A 59 2.40 12.38 0.31
CA ALA A 59 2.44 13.24 -0.88
C ALA A 59 1.65 14.55 -0.72
N ALA A 60 0.65 14.57 0.14
CA ALA A 60 -0.09 15.79 0.49
C ALA A 60 0.72 16.74 1.41
N ARG A 61 1.82 16.29 2.00
CA ARG A 61 2.66 17.03 2.95
C ARG A 61 4.05 17.35 2.41
N ILE A 62 4.55 16.52 1.54
CA ILE A 62 5.89 16.64 0.94
C ILE A 62 5.75 16.49 -0.57
N GLU A 63 6.40 17.37 -1.32
CA GLU A 63 6.48 17.28 -2.76
C GLU A 63 7.35 16.07 -3.15
N LEU A 64 6.72 15.02 -3.66
CA LEU A 64 7.38 13.80 -4.12
C LEU A 64 7.72 13.90 -5.61
N SER A 65 8.85 13.34 -6.03
CA SER A 65 9.18 13.18 -7.44
C SER A 65 8.18 12.27 -8.16
N HIS A 66 7.69 11.25 -7.45
CA HIS A 66 6.63 10.36 -7.92
C HIS A 66 5.98 9.61 -6.75
N LEU A 67 4.71 9.29 -6.93
CA LEU A 67 3.96 8.38 -6.09
C LEU A 67 3.42 7.24 -6.95
N VAL A 68 3.71 6.01 -6.57
CA VAL A 68 3.24 4.80 -7.25
C VAL A 68 2.33 4.01 -6.30
N LEU A 69 1.14 3.70 -6.75
CA LEU A 69 0.15 2.90 -6.04
C LEU A 69 0.04 1.52 -6.67
N VAL A 70 0.33 0.48 -5.90
CA VAL A 70 0.25 -0.92 -6.35
C VAL A 70 -0.87 -1.63 -5.60
N GLY A 71 -2.00 -1.92 -6.27
CA GLY A 71 -3.17 -2.49 -5.62
C GLY A 71 -3.66 -1.67 -4.43
N SER A 72 -3.71 -0.34 -4.60
CA SER A 72 -4.06 0.61 -3.55
C SER A 72 -5.16 1.56 -3.99
N ALA A 73 -5.70 2.36 -3.06
CA ALA A 73 -6.79 3.29 -3.25
C ALA A 73 -6.33 4.75 -3.15
N VAL A 74 -7.03 5.64 -3.85
CA VAL A 74 -7.00 7.09 -3.64
C VAL A 74 -8.32 7.60 -3.06
N ASP A 75 -9.39 6.84 -3.19
CA ASP A 75 -10.73 7.21 -2.71
C ASP A 75 -11.28 6.14 -1.78
N ALA A 76 -12.01 6.59 -0.75
CA ALA A 76 -12.65 5.71 0.22
C ALA A 76 -13.62 4.70 -0.42
N SER A 77 -14.25 5.05 -1.54
CA SER A 77 -15.20 4.18 -2.26
C SER A 77 -14.52 3.01 -2.97
N GLU A 78 -13.20 3.10 -3.20
CA GLU A 78 -12.42 2.01 -3.78
C GLU A 78 -12.17 0.89 -2.76
N VAL A 79 -12.20 1.20 -1.46
CA VAL A 79 -12.14 0.20 -0.39
C VAL A 79 -13.50 -0.49 -0.29
N ARG A 80 -13.54 -1.80 -0.52
CA ARG A 80 -14.81 -2.53 -0.57
C ARG A 80 -15.57 -2.48 0.75
N SER A 81 -16.87 -2.21 0.66
CA SER A 81 -17.78 -2.09 1.81
C SER A 81 -17.81 -3.34 2.69
N VAL A 82 -17.53 -4.53 2.12
CA VAL A 82 -17.44 -5.77 2.90
C VAL A 82 -16.37 -5.71 3.97
N LEU A 83 -15.23 -5.04 3.69
CA LEU A 83 -14.19 -4.83 4.71
C LEU A 83 -14.65 -3.88 5.81
N ARG A 84 -15.45 -2.86 5.45
CA ARG A 84 -16.05 -1.93 6.41
C ARG A 84 -17.09 -2.61 7.28
N LEU A 85 -17.89 -3.53 6.72
CA LEU A 85 -18.89 -4.31 7.46
C LEU A 85 -18.25 -5.35 8.40
N LEU A 86 -17.09 -5.87 8.05
CA LEU A 86 -16.33 -6.80 8.90
C LEU A 86 -15.58 -6.08 10.04
N HIS A 87 -15.51 -4.75 10.04
CA HIS A 87 -14.82 -3.95 11.04
C HIS A 87 -15.23 -4.27 12.50
N PRO A 88 -16.54 -4.33 12.87
CA PRO A 88 -16.91 -4.69 14.25
C PRO A 88 -16.56 -6.13 14.61
N VAL A 89 -16.56 -7.03 13.61
CA VAL A 89 -16.21 -8.45 13.78
C VAL A 89 -14.70 -8.63 13.80
N ALA A 90 -13.94 -7.88 13.00
CA ALA A 90 -12.48 -7.92 12.98
C ALA A 90 -11.86 -7.45 14.31
N ALA A 91 -12.52 -6.54 15.01
CA ALA A 91 -12.12 -6.12 16.37
C ALA A 91 -12.22 -7.25 17.41
N ILE A 92 -13.09 -8.23 17.17
CA ILE A 92 -13.40 -9.35 18.09
C ILE A 92 -12.88 -10.69 17.52
N THR A 93 -12.60 -10.76 16.23
CA THR A 93 -12.20 -12.01 15.57
C THR A 93 -10.75 -12.35 15.90
N PRO A 94 -10.47 -13.56 16.44
CA PRO A 94 -9.09 -14.00 16.64
C PRO A 94 -8.33 -13.93 15.32
N PHE A 95 -7.11 -13.42 15.36
CA PHE A 95 -6.13 -13.34 14.24
C PHE A 95 -6.03 -14.64 13.41
N ARG A 96 -6.39 -15.78 14.03
CA ARG A 96 -6.47 -17.11 13.40
C ARG A 96 -7.48 -17.21 12.24
N PHE A 97 -8.49 -16.36 12.16
CA PHE A 97 -9.46 -16.38 11.06
C PHE A 97 -8.94 -15.61 9.85
N LEU A 98 -8.26 -14.49 10.07
CA LEU A 98 -7.50 -13.79 9.01
C LEU A 98 -6.40 -14.69 8.43
N THR A 99 -5.72 -15.49 9.28
CA THR A 99 -4.72 -16.46 8.84
C THR A 99 -5.34 -17.68 8.13
N SER A 100 -6.60 -18.05 8.39
CA SER A 100 -7.28 -19.12 7.64
C SER A 100 -7.63 -18.70 6.21
N LEU A 101 -7.93 -17.41 5.99
CA LEU A 101 -8.06 -16.83 4.66
C LEU A 101 -6.68 -16.75 3.97
N ALA A 102 -5.63 -16.50 4.75
CA ALA A 102 -4.22 -16.51 4.34
C ALA A 102 -3.69 -17.92 4.01
N ARG A 103 -4.37 -19.00 4.43
CA ARG A 103 -3.99 -20.39 4.08
C ARG A 103 -4.03 -20.71 2.57
N ARG A 104 -4.64 -19.84 1.77
CA ARG A 104 -4.55 -19.89 0.30
C ARG A 104 -3.37 -19.09 -0.26
N ILE A 105 -2.62 -18.40 0.60
CA ILE A 105 -1.43 -17.62 0.26
C ILE A 105 -0.21 -18.51 0.51
N PRO A 106 0.74 -18.65 -0.42
CA PRO A 106 1.97 -19.40 -0.22
C PRO A 106 2.70 -18.95 1.05
N SER A 107 3.31 -19.89 1.78
CA SER A 107 3.98 -19.63 3.07
C SER A 107 5.07 -18.56 3.00
N SER A 108 5.75 -18.44 1.85
CA SER A 108 6.73 -17.38 1.56
C SER A 108 6.14 -15.97 1.57
N LEU A 109 4.82 -15.83 1.41
CA LEU A 109 4.11 -14.56 1.44
C LEU A 109 3.60 -14.20 2.85
N THR A 110 3.40 -15.21 3.71
CA THR A 110 2.95 -15.02 5.09
C THR A 110 4.08 -14.59 6.02
N GLU A 111 5.33 -14.87 5.67
CA GLU A 111 6.51 -14.45 6.46
C GLU A 111 6.62 -12.93 6.56
N GLY A 112 6.27 -12.18 5.49
CA GLY A 112 6.25 -10.72 5.49
C GLY A 112 5.14 -10.10 6.37
N PHE A 113 4.04 -10.83 6.61
CA PHE A 113 2.98 -10.40 7.52
C PHE A 113 3.19 -10.88 8.96
N GLY A 114 3.95 -11.97 9.15
CA GLY A 114 4.20 -12.57 10.46
C GLY A 114 5.10 -11.72 11.37
N ALA A 115 5.87 -10.79 10.79
CA ALA A 115 6.74 -9.88 11.53
C ALA A 115 6.04 -8.58 11.98
N SER A 116 4.82 -8.30 11.48
CA SER A 116 4.10 -7.07 11.83
C SER A 116 3.41 -7.19 13.18
N ASP A 117 3.45 -6.12 13.97
CA ASP A 117 2.76 -6.02 15.26
C ASP A 117 1.25 -6.24 15.05
N PRO A 118 0.63 -7.25 15.70
CA PRO A 118 -0.81 -7.52 15.57
C PRO A 118 -1.69 -6.34 15.97
N ASN A 119 -1.21 -5.50 16.90
CA ASN A 119 -1.91 -4.30 17.30
C ASN A 119 -1.90 -3.24 16.20
N PHE A 120 -0.74 -3.04 15.57
CA PHE A 120 -0.60 -2.18 14.39
C PHE A 120 -1.60 -2.59 13.28
N ILE A 121 -1.66 -3.88 12.93
CA ILE A 121 -2.57 -4.37 11.89
C ILE A 121 -4.02 -4.06 12.24
N ARG A 122 -4.43 -4.32 13.50
CA ARG A 122 -5.81 -4.07 13.95
C ARG A 122 -6.18 -2.59 13.85
N VAL A 123 -5.31 -1.71 14.35
CA VAL A 123 -5.54 -0.27 14.35
C VAL A 123 -5.57 0.26 12.92
N MET A 124 -4.67 -0.18 12.05
CA MET A 124 -4.63 0.26 10.65
C MET A 124 -5.79 -0.27 9.82
N CYS A 125 -6.29 -1.48 10.07
CA CYS A 125 -7.53 -1.95 9.45
C CYS A 125 -8.71 -1.03 9.78
N ARG A 126 -8.79 -0.55 11.02
CA ARG A 126 -9.79 0.44 11.42
C ARG A 126 -9.56 1.78 10.70
N ALA A 127 -8.33 2.28 10.73
CA ALA A 127 -7.96 3.54 10.10
C ALA A 127 -8.30 3.57 8.60
N VAL A 128 -8.07 2.46 7.87
CA VAL A 128 -8.47 2.31 6.46
C VAL A 128 -9.99 2.38 6.28
N CYS A 129 -10.76 1.78 7.18
CA CYS A 129 -12.22 1.85 7.11
C CYS A 129 -12.78 3.25 7.38
N GLU A 130 -12.09 4.03 8.20
CA GLU A 130 -12.46 5.40 8.58
C GLU A 130 -11.83 6.45 7.66
N TRP A 131 -10.89 6.06 6.79
CA TRP A 131 -10.19 6.97 5.89
C TRP A 131 -11.16 7.60 4.86
N PRO A 132 -11.20 8.93 4.76
CA PRO A 132 -12.11 9.63 3.85
C PRO A 132 -11.67 9.60 2.38
N GLY A 133 -10.45 9.13 2.11
CA GLY A 133 -9.78 9.21 0.82
C GLY A 133 -8.54 10.09 0.87
N SER A 134 -7.79 10.12 -0.23
CA SER A 134 -6.60 10.94 -0.37
C SER A 134 -6.93 12.42 -0.26
N PRO A 135 -6.13 13.21 0.46
CA PRO A 135 -6.14 14.65 0.29
C PRO A 135 -5.84 15.04 -1.17
N PRO A 136 -6.12 16.30 -1.58
CA PRO A 136 -5.70 16.78 -2.89
C PRO A 136 -4.18 16.62 -3.08
N LEU A 137 -3.78 16.01 -4.20
CA LEU A 137 -2.38 15.77 -4.54
C LEU A 137 -1.92 16.74 -5.63
N ALA A 138 -0.67 17.18 -5.56
CA ALA A 138 -0.07 18.07 -6.56
C ALA A 138 0.03 17.40 -7.95
N ALA A 139 0.22 16.08 -7.98
CA ALA A 139 0.26 15.27 -9.19
C ALA A 139 -0.50 13.97 -9.02
N ASN A 140 -1.06 13.46 -10.12
CA ASN A 140 -1.72 12.15 -10.10
C ASN A 140 -0.70 11.04 -9.87
N PRO A 141 -0.97 10.10 -8.95
CA PRO A 141 -0.10 8.95 -8.74
C PRO A 141 -0.14 7.99 -9.94
N LEU A 142 0.99 7.33 -10.21
CA LEU A 142 1.01 6.18 -11.11
C LEU A 142 0.28 5.00 -10.46
N ARG A 143 -0.67 4.40 -11.17
CA ARG A 143 -1.50 3.31 -10.62
C ARG A 143 -1.24 2.00 -11.35
N VAL A 144 -0.81 0.98 -10.61
CA VAL A 144 -0.71 -0.41 -11.06
C VAL A 144 -1.74 -1.23 -10.28
N HIS A 145 -2.67 -1.91 -10.96
CA HIS A 145 -3.78 -2.56 -10.27
C HIS A 145 -4.09 -3.94 -10.84
N GLY A 146 -4.47 -4.86 -9.95
CA GLY A 146 -4.93 -6.19 -10.34
C GLY A 146 -6.38 -6.16 -10.81
N ARG A 147 -6.68 -6.73 -12.00
CA ARG A 147 -8.06 -6.75 -12.55
C ARG A 147 -9.04 -7.50 -11.65
N SER A 148 -8.56 -8.50 -10.93
CA SER A 148 -9.36 -9.35 -10.04
C SER A 148 -9.14 -9.01 -8.55
N ASP A 149 -8.76 -7.75 -8.25
CA ASP A 149 -8.62 -7.31 -6.87
C ASP A 149 -10.01 -7.21 -6.20
N TRP A 150 -10.21 -8.05 -5.20
CA TRP A 150 -11.46 -8.12 -4.45
C TRP A 150 -11.42 -7.35 -3.13
N ILE A 151 -10.26 -6.82 -2.74
CA ILE A 151 -10.04 -6.02 -1.52
C ILE A 151 -10.18 -4.53 -1.82
N ILE A 152 -9.40 -4.06 -2.77
CA ILE A 152 -9.50 -2.70 -3.31
C ILE A 152 -10.12 -2.81 -4.69
N ARG A 153 -11.23 -2.09 -4.91
CA ARG A 153 -11.91 -2.09 -6.21
C ARG A 153 -10.97 -1.56 -7.28
N PRO A 154 -10.77 -2.28 -8.40
CA PRO A 154 -10.01 -1.73 -9.51
C PRO A 154 -10.60 -0.39 -9.97
N PRO A 155 -9.77 0.65 -10.10
CA PRO A 155 -10.24 1.96 -10.57
C PRO A 155 -10.70 1.88 -12.02
N PRO A 156 -11.51 2.84 -12.50
CA PRO A 156 -11.90 2.90 -13.91
C PRO A 156 -10.70 3.05 -14.86
N LYS A 157 -9.62 3.68 -14.37
CA LYS A 157 -8.37 3.86 -15.10
C LYS A 157 -7.18 3.58 -14.18
N ALA A 158 -6.22 2.84 -14.70
CA ALA A 158 -4.90 2.66 -14.12
C ALA A 158 -3.87 2.72 -15.24
N ASP A 159 -2.63 3.07 -14.89
CA ASP A 159 -1.52 3.12 -15.87
C ASP A 159 -1.10 1.71 -16.31
N LEU A 160 -1.32 0.72 -15.44
CA LEU A 160 -1.19 -0.71 -15.77
C LEU A 160 -2.25 -1.53 -15.03
N PHE A 161 -2.99 -2.34 -15.77
CA PHE A 161 -3.79 -3.44 -15.23
C PHE A 161 -3.08 -4.77 -15.43
N ILE A 162 -2.99 -5.57 -14.37
CA ILE A 162 -2.38 -6.90 -14.36
C ILE A 162 -3.49 -7.93 -14.12
N ASP A 163 -3.43 -9.07 -14.82
CA ASP A 163 -4.35 -10.19 -14.59
C ASP A 163 -3.97 -10.93 -13.30
N GLY A 164 -4.33 -10.30 -12.17
CA GLY A 164 -4.01 -10.74 -10.82
C GLY A 164 -4.97 -10.15 -9.80
N GLY A 165 -4.85 -10.62 -8.56
CA GLY A 165 -5.64 -10.16 -7.41
C GLY A 165 -4.98 -8.99 -6.68
N HIS A 166 -5.23 -8.89 -5.36
CA HIS A 166 -4.73 -7.80 -4.52
C HIS A 166 -3.20 -7.79 -4.36
N LEU A 167 -2.56 -8.95 -4.35
CA LEU A 167 -1.13 -9.10 -4.02
C LEU A 167 -0.20 -9.02 -5.24
N ILE A 168 -0.55 -8.25 -6.26
CA ILE A 168 0.25 -8.14 -7.51
C ILE A 168 1.68 -7.66 -7.27
N SER A 169 1.94 -6.87 -6.23
CA SER A 169 3.30 -6.47 -5.85
C SER A 169 4.20 -7.67 -5.51
N MET A 170 3.61 -8.80 -5.13
CA MET A 170 4.30 -10.03 -4.79
C MET A 170 4.19 -11.07 -5.90
N THR A 171 2.98 -11.32 -6.38
CA THR A 171 2.70 -12.39 -7.35
C THR A 171 3.10 -12.03 -8.78
N HIS A 172 3.18 -10.74 -9.10
CA HIS A 172 3.49 -10.20 -10.42
C HIS A 172 4.58 -9.11 -10.33
N ALA A 173 5.53 -9.29 -9.41
CA ALA A 173 6.60 -8.32 -9.13
C ALA A 173 7.37 -7.92 -10.41
N SER A 174 7.71 -8.87 -11.28
CA SER A 174 8.42 -8.60 -12.54
C SER A 174 7.62 -7.67 -13.45
N ALA A 175 6.35 -7.95 -13.67
CA ALA A 175 5.49 -7.10 -14.51
C ALA A 175 5.36 -5.67 -13.96
N CYS A 176 5.26 -5.53 -12.64
CA CYS A 176 5.26 -4.21 -11.99
C CYS A 176 6.58 -3.47 -12.22
N VAL A 177 7.71 -4.14 -11.98
CA VAL A 177 9.05 -3.55 -12.10
C VAL A 177 9.37 -3.17 -13.54
N ASP A 178 9.07 -4.04 -14.52
CA ASP A 178 9.32 -3.78 -15.93
C ASP A 178 8.52 -2.57 -16.44
N PHE A 179 7.28 -2.43 -15.96
CA PHE A 179 6.44 -1.27 -16.26
C PHE A 179 6.98 0.03 -15.64
N LEU A 180 7.44 -0.03 -14.38
CA LEU A 180 7.87 1.15 -13.61
C LEU A 180 9.26 1.63 -13.99
N ARG A 181 10.19 0.72 -14.29
CA ARG A 181 11.60 1.03 -14.58
C ARG A 181 11.78 2.22 -15.56
N PRO A 182 11.21 2.22 -16.77
CA PRO A 182 11.40 3.34 -17.72
C PRO A 182 10.71 4.63 -17.30
N ARG A 183 9.80 4.58 -16.32
CA ARG A 183 9.03 5.72 -15.83
C ARG A 183 9.68 6.43 -14.66
N LEU A 184 10.36 5.66 -13.80
CA LEU A 184 11.04 6.19 -12.62
C LEU A 184 12.46 6.67 -12.93
N THR A 185 13.06 6.23 -14.06
CA THR A 185 14.39 6.69 -14.50
C THR A 185 14.34 7.99 -15.32
N ARG A 186 13.14 8.43 -15.72
CA ARG A 186 12.97 9.75 -16.35
C ARG A 186 12.91 10.81 -15.24
N THR A 187 14.05 11.24 -14.75
CA THR A 187 14.15 12.56 -14.12
C THR A 187 13.80 13.57 -15.20
N ASN A 188 12.69 14.30 -15.02
CA ASN A 188 12.45 15.48 -15.86
C ASN A 188 13.67 16.41 -15.73
N PRO A 189 14.17 16.92 -16.87
CA PRO A 189 15.27 17.89 -16.86
C PRO A 189 14.86 19.18 -16.18
#